data_20272a76a7aeab25d3f16b9c3aacde52
#
_entry.id   20272a76a7aeab25d3f16b9c3aacde52
#
_cell.length_a   1.000
_cell.length_b   1.000
_cell.length_c   1.000
_cell.angle_alpha   90.00
_cell.angle_beta   90.00
_cell.angle_gamma   90.00
#
_symmetry.space_group_name_H-M   'P 1'
#
loop_
_entity.id
_entity.type
_entity.pdbx_description
1 polymer ?
#
loop_
_entity_poly.entity_id
_entity_poly.type
_entity_poly.pdbx_seq_one_letter_code
_entity_poly.pdbx_strand_id
1 'polypeptide(L)'
;MEKVYDNQHKLYGYVDNNTIYDAYGNIYGYTDGSVLYDEDMYPLAYVRDGYVRTMSGVPLGYYRGSRLYDMQGNYLGYGNFGFFGLLGASFLFLLLGGLFLRPWWWW
;
A
#
# COMPACT_ATOMS: atom_id res chain seq x y z
N MET A 1 -15.34 -0.85 -5.89
CA MET A 1 -14.14 -1.64 -5.58
C MET A 1 -12.97 -1.13 -6.40
N GLU A 2 -11.90 -0.76 -5.75
CA GLU A 2 -10.69 -0.33 -6.42
C GLU A 2 -9.72 -1.50 -6.53
N LYS A 3 -9.10 -1.64 -7.71
CA LYS A 3 -8.15 -2.71 -7.97
C LYS A 3 -6.73 -2.19 -7.94
N VAL A 4 -5.81 -3.03 -7.50
CA VAL A 4 -4.39 -2.74 -7.41
C VAL A 4 -3.64 -3.66 -8.35
N TYR A 5 -2.74 -3.09 -9.14
CA TYR A 5 -1.94 -3.83 -10.13
C TYR A 5 -0.46 -3.59 -9.88
N ASP A 6 0.34 -4.62 -10.17
CA ASP A 6 1.79 -4.47 -10.13
C ASP A 6 2.32 -3.77 -11.39
N ASN A 7 3.63 -3.64 -11.51
CA ASN A 7 4.27 -2.96 -12.63
C ASN A 7 4.19 -3.74 -13.96
N GLN A 8 3.64 -4.94 -13.94
CA GLN A 8 3.41 -5.77 -15.12
C GLN A 8 1.93 -5.89 -15.45
N HIS A 9 1.07 -5.02 -14.87
CA HIS A 9 -0.38 -5.03 -15.03
C HIS A 9 -1.05 -6.29 -14.49
N LYS A 10 -0.39 -7.01 -13.61
CA LYS A 10 -0.97 -8.17 -12.96
C LYS A 10 -1.74 -7.73 -11.72
N LEU A 11 -2.94 -8.28 -11.53
CA LEU A 11 -3.75 -7.97 -10.36
C LEU A 11 -3.03 -8.39 -9.09
N TYR A 12 -2.82 -7.44 -8.20
CA TYR A 12 -2.12 -7.65 -6.94
C TYR A 12 -3.09 -7.73 -5.75
N GLY A 13 -4.21 -7.04 -5.85
CA GLY A 13 -5.24 -7.05 -4.83
C GLY A 13 -6.32 -6.03 -5.12
N TYR A 14 -7.16 -5.78 -4.12
CA TYR A 14 -8.22 -4.79 -4.27
C TYR A 14 -8.66 -4.25 -2.90
N VAL A 15 -9.37 -3.13 -2.94
CA VAL A 15 -9.93 -2.48 -1.76
C VAL A 15 -11.43 -2.39 -1.93
N ASP A 16 -12.16 -2.85 -0.93
CA ASP A 16 -13.61 -2.78 -0.90
C ASP A 16 -14.06 -2.53 0.53
N ASN A 17 -14.92 -1.54 0.72
CA ASN A 17 -15.45 -1.20 2.04
C ASN A 17 -14.36 -0.97 3.09
N ASN A 18 -13.32 -0.24 2.73
CA ASN A 18 -12.16 0.04 3.60
C ASN A 18 -11.36 -1.20 4.00
N THR A 19 -11.62 -2.34 3.38
CA THR A 19 -10.91 -3.59 3.61
C THR A 19 -9.97 -3.84 2.43
N ILE A 20 -8.76 -4.27 2.73
CA ILE A 20 -7.72 -4.50 1.73
C ILE A 20 -7.51 -6.00 1.58
N TYR A 21 -7.63 -6.49 0.35
CA TYR A 21 -7.55 -7.90 0.00
C TYR A 21 -6.37 -8.14 -0.95
N ASP A 22 -5.79 -9.33 -0.88
CA ASP A 22 -4.88 -9.78 -1.94
C ASP A 22 -5.69 -10.21 -3.18
N ALA A 23 -4.98 -10.66 -4.22
CA ALA A 23 -5.63 -11.08 -5.47
C ALA A 23 -6.49 -12.33 -5.31
N TYR A 24 -6.31 -13.08 -4.23
CA TYR A 24 -7.05 -14.32 -3.94
C TYR A 24 -8.23 -14.11 -3.00
N GLY A 25 -8.45 -12.86 -2.56
CA GLY A 25 -9.55 -12.54 -1.66
C GLY A 25 -9.24 -12.67 -0.18
N ASN A 26 -7.99 -12.89 0.19
CA ASN A 26 -7.59 -12.91 1.59
C ASN A 26 -7.51 -11.49 2.13
N ILE A 27 -8.03 -11.27 3.34
CA ILE A 27 -7.96 -9.97 3.98
C ILE A 27 -6.55 -9.76 4.52
N TYR A 28 -5.94 -8.63 4.17
CA TYR A 28 -4.64 -8.24 4.70
C TYR A 28 -4.72 -7.11 5.71
N GLY A 29 -5.75 -6.29 5.62
CA GLY A 29 -5.91 -5.21 6.59
C GLY A 29 -7.00 -4.24 6.19
N TYR A 30 -6.92 -3.05 6.79
CA TYR A 30 -7.95 -2.04 6.67
C TYR A 30 -7.34 -0.66 6.54
N THR A 31 -8.13 0.29 6.04
CA THR A 31 -7.73 1.68 5.99
C THR A 31 -8.90 2.59 6.35
N ASP A 32 -8.60 3.71 7.01
CA ASP A 32 -9.58 4.75 7.31
C ASP A 32 -9.52 5.93 6.33
N GLY A 33 -8.69 5.81 5.29
CA GLY A 33 -8.46 6.88 4.31
C GLY A 33 -7.10 7.52 4.40
N SER A 34 -6.32 7.24 5.45
CA SER A 34 -4.94 7.73 5.57
C SER A 34 -4.03 6.74 6.27
N VAL A 35 -4.51 6.07 7.30
CA VAL A 35 -3.73 5.07 8.04
C VAL A 35 -4.03 3.69 7.50
N LEU A 36 -3.01 2.85 7.46
CA LEU A 36 -3.07 1.47 7.04
C LEU A 36 -2.93 0.58 8.27
N TYR A 37 -3.93 -0.25 8.51
CA TYR A 37 -4.01 -1.13 9.68
C TYR A 37 -3.87 -2.58 9.25
N ASP A 38 -3.21 -3.41 10.08
CA ASP A 38 -3.19 -4.84 9.85
C ASP A 38 -4.55 -5.49 10.21
N GLU A 39 -4.62 -6.83 10.14
CA GLU A 39 -5.85 -7.56 10.44
C GLU A 39 -6.34 -7.37 11.87
N ASP A 40 -5.44 -7.08 12.79
CA ASP A 40 -5.74 -6.86 14.20
C ASP A 40 -5.94 -5.39 14.55
N MET A 41 -6.05 -4.54 13.52
CA MET A 41 -6.25 -3.10 13.65
C MET A 41 -5.06 -2.35 14.26
N TYR A 42 -3.86 -2.92 14.19
CA TYR A 42 -2.65 -2.19 14.53
C TYR A 42 -2.24 -1.27 13.38
N PRO A 43 -1.96 0.00 13.65
CA PRO A 43 -1.50 0.90 12.60
C PRO A 43 -0.08 0.53 12.15
N LEU A 44 0.10 0.35 10.85
CA LEU A 44 1.38 -0.02 10.27
C LEU A 44 2.07 1.14 9.59
N ALA A 45 1.31 1.97 8.92
CA ALA A 45 1.84 3.05 8.10
C ALA A 45 0.74 4.08 7.84
N TYR A 46 1.13 5.23 7.32
CA TYR A 46 0.15 6.21 6.85
C TYR A 46 0.59 6.79 5.53
N VAL A 47 -0.38 7.33 4.79
CA VAL A 47 -0.18 7.94 3.49
C VAL A 47 -0.48 9.43 3.63
N ARG A 48 0.52 10.26 3.35
CA ARG A 48 0.39 11.71 3.52
C ARG A 48 1.39 12.46 2.63
N ASP A 49 0.92 13.53 2.04
CA ASP A 49 1.75 14.46 1.26
C ASP A 49 2.55 13.78 0.14
N GLY A 50 1.96 12.76 -0.48
CA GLY A 50 2.60 12.03 -1.56
C GLY A 50 3.53 10.92 -1.12
N TYR A 51 3.58 10.62 0.18
CA TYR A 51 4.47 9.59 0.71
C TYR A 51 3.71 8.55 1.52
N VAL A 52 4.24 7.31 1.46
CA VAL A 52 3.88 6.24 2.39
C VAL A 52 4.96 6.22 3.47
N ARG A 53 4.56 6.36 4.73
CA ARG A 53 5.49 6.48 5.86
C ARG A 53 5.17 5.45 6.92
N THR A 54 6.21 5.03 7.65
CA THR A 54 5.99 4.29 8.90
C THR A 54 5.28 5.19 9.90
N MET A 55 4.76 4.63 10.98
CA MET A 55 4.09 5.43 12.02
C MET A 55 5.05 6.39 12.70
N SER A 56 6.36 6.13 12.65
CA SER A 56 7.39 7.05 13.15
C SER A 56 7.79 8.13 12.14
N GLY A 57 7.21 8.10 10.93
CA GLY A 57 7.42 9.14 9.92
C GLY A 57 8.49 8.84 8.89
N VAL A 58 9.09 7.66 8.89
CA VAL A 58 10.11 7.30 7.92
C VAL A 58 9.47 6.99 6.57
N PRO A 59 9.90 7.64 5.48
CA PRO A 59 9.32 7.39 4.16
C PRO A 59 9.72 6.01 3.64
N LEU A 60 8.74 5.26 3.15
CA LEU A 60 8.92 3.94 2.56
C LEU A 60 8.79 3.97 1.05
N GLY A 61 8.01 4.90 0.54
CA GLY A 61 7.78 5.06 -0.87
C GLY A 61 6.97 6.33 -1.13
N TYR A 62 6.71 6.62 -2.39
CA TYR A 62 5.95 7.79 -2.76
C TYR A 62 5.03 7.46 -3.92
N TYR A 63 4.02 8.29 -4.11
CA TYR A 63 3.11 8.14 -5.22
C TYR A 63 3.01 9.42 -6.03
N ARG A 64 2.72 9.23 -7.33
CA ARG A 64 2.42 10.32 -8.26
C ARG A 64 1.16 9.93 -9.03
N GLY A 65 0.09 10.69 -8.84
CA GLY A 65 -1.21 10.28 -9.35
C GLY A 65 -1.60 8.95 -8.73
N SER A 66 -1.90 7.95 -9.53
CA SER A 66 -2.27 6.62 -9.06
C SER A 66 -1.09 5.62 -9.04
N ARG A 67 0.12 6.08 -9.31
CA ARG A 67 1.31 5.21 -9.39
C ARG A 67 2.13 5.27 -8.12
N LEU A 68 2.63 4.11 -7.71
CA LEU A 68 3.44 3.95 -6.51
C LEU A 68 4.87 3.59 -6.88
N TYR A 69 5.82 4.23 -6.18
CA TYR A 69 7.25 4.04 -6.36
C TYR A 69 7.91 3.77 -5.02
N ASP A 70 9.02 3.01 -5.02
CA ASP A 70 9.86 2.93 -3.82
C ASP A 70 10.72 4.20 -3.70
N MET A 71 11.50 4.29 -2.64
CA MET A 71 12.32 5.50 -2.38
C MET A 71 13.52 5.61 -3.33
N GLN A 72 13.85 4.56 -4.06
CA GLN A 72 14.87 4.58 -5.10
C GLN A 72 14.31 4.99 -6.47
N GLY A 73 13.00 5.21 -6.56
CA GLY A 73 12.35 5.61 -7.80
C GLY A 73 11.88 4.46 -8.68
N ASN A 74 11.92 3.22 -8.18
CA ASN A 74 11.43 2.09 -8.94
C ASN A 74 9.90 2.05 -8.93
N TYR A 75 9.31 1.89 -10.11
CA TYR A 75 7.88 1.79 -10.26
C TYR A 75 7.39 0.43 -9.77
N LEU A 76 6.44 0.43 -8.83
CA LEU A 76 5.95 -0.80 -8.21
C LEU A 76 4.58 -1.23 -8.75
N GLY A 77 3.70 -0.29 -8.99
CA GLY A 77 2.36 -0.60 -9.44
C GLY A 77 1.41 0.58 -9.29
N TYR A 78 0.12 0.33 -9.45
CA TYR A 78 -0.87 1.40 -9.46
C TYR A 78 -2.24 0.92 -8.96
N GLY A 79 -3.06 1.87 -8.52
CA GLY A 79 -4.47 1.65 -8.24
C GLY A 79 -5.31 2.16 -9.40
N ASN A 80 -6.40 1.47 -9.75
CA ASN A 80 -7.14 1.83 -10.95
C ASN A 80 -8.05 3.04 -10.81
N PHE A 81 -8.62 3.29 -9.64
CA PHE A 81 -9.49 4.45 -9.43
C PHE A 81 -9.31 5.01 -8.04
N GLY A 82 -9.28 6.33 -7.97
CA GLY A 82 -9.41 7.06 -6.74
C GLY A 82 -8.36 6.78 -5.68
N PHE A 83 -8.60 7.39 -4.55
CA PHE A 83 -7.66 7.43 -3.45
C PHE A 83 -7.51 6.08 -2.73
N PHE A 84 -8.61 5.31 -2.62
CA PHE A 84 -8.57 4.02 -1.92
C PHE A 84 -7.78 2.97 -2.67
N GLY A 85 -7.78 3.01 -4.00
CA GLY A 85 -6.91 2.14 -4.79
C GLY A 85 -5.45 2.40 -4.51
N LEU A 86 -5.08 3.67 -4.35
CA LEU A 86 -3.73 4.06 -4.01
C LEU A 86 -3.34 3.59 -2.60
N LEU A 87 -4.25 3.70 -1.64
CA LEU A 87 -4.02 3.19 -0.28
C LEU A 87 -3.84 1.69 -0.29
N GLY A 88 -4.65 0.98 -1.07
CA GLY A 88 -4.52 -0.46 -1.23
C GLY A 88 -3.17 -0.85 -1.82
N ALA A 89 -2.73 -0.12 -2.85
CA ALA A 89 -1.40 -0.33 -3.43
C ALA A 89 -0.32 -0.13 -2.39
N SER A 90 -0.40 0.95 -1.63
CA SER A 90 0.58 1.24 -0.58
C SER A 90 0.66 0.11 0.45
N PHE A 91 -0.49 -0.38 0.90
CA PHE A 91 -0.55 -1.44 1.90
C PHE A 91 0.00 -2.76 1.34
N LEU A 92 -0.45 -3.16 0.16
CA LEU A 92 -0.06 -4.44 -0.42
C LEU A 92 1.43 -4.48 -0.73
N PHE A 93 1.99 -3.39 -1.26
CA PHE A 93 3.42 -3.32 -1.51
C PHE A 93 4.23 -3.20 -0.22
N LEU A 94 3.65 -2.65 0.83
CA LEU A 94 4.28 -2.64 2.14
C LEU A 94 4.43 -4.06 2.70
N LEU A 95 3.39 -4.88 2.60
CA LEU A 95 3.37 -6.23 3.18
C LEU A 95 3.95 -7.30 2.27
N LEU A 96 3.71 -7.20 0.96
CA LEU A 96 4.00 -8.29 0.03
C LEU A 96 5.23 -8.03 -0.82
N GLY A 97 5.75 -6.81 -0.87
CA GLY A 97 6.89 -6.53 -1.73
C GLY A 97 7.37 -5.10 -1.62
N GLY A 98 8.08 -4.66 -2.56
CA GLY A 98 8.63 -3.36 -2.90
C GLY A 98 8.89 -2.32 -1.82
N LEU A 99 7.95 -2.03 -0.96
CA LEU A 99 8.11 -1.00 0.06
C LEU A 99 8.75 -1.51 1.34
N PHE A 100 8.71 -2.81 1.56
CA PHE A 100 9.22 -3.41 2.77
C PHE A 100 10.66 -3.88 2.54
N LEU A 101 11.56 -2.92 2.34
CA LEU A 101 12.95 -3.21 2.00
C LEU A 101 13.86 -3.33 3.21
N ARG A 102 13.31 -3.16 4.43
CA ARG A 102 14.08 -3.23 5.66
C ARG A 102 14.09 -4.63 6.22
N PRO A 103 15.20 -5.05 6.82
CA PRO A 103 15.19 -6.26 7.64
C PRO A 103 14.17 -6.11 8.76
N TRP A 104 13.51 -7.20 9.11
CA TRP A 104 12.46 -7.20 10.14
C TRP A 104 12.94 -6.65 11.49
N TRP A 105 14.21 -6.85 11.81
CA TRP A 105 14.81 -6.38 13.06
C TRP A 105 15.07 -4.87 13.08
N TRP A 106 14.89 -4.22 11.97
CA TRP A 106 15.13 -2.79 11.85
C TRP A 106 13.89 -1.95 12.20
N TRP A 107 12.75 -2.57 12.28
CA TRP A 107 11.50 -1.87 12.60
C TRP A 107 11.35 -1.61 14.12
#